data_68a69c58d72937bb0161b702eaa78329
#
_entry.id   68a69c58d72937bb0161b702eaa78329
#
_cell.length_a   1.000
_cell.length_b   1.000
_cell.length_c   1.000
_cell.angle_alpha   90.00
_cell.angle_beta   90.00
_cell.angle_gamma   90.00
#
_symmetry.space_group_name_H-M   'P 1'
#
loop_
_entity.id
_entity.type
_entity.pdbx_description
1 polymer ?
#
loop_
_entity_poly.entity_id
_entity_poly.type
_entity_poly.pdbx_seq_one_letter_code
_entity_poly.pdbx_strand_id
1 'polypeptide(L)'
;MSGHAYLTFFDDAPGESIAVGHEGWIELLSWNWGVTATTSPRIGPGGGFSGGAGRPDPSALVWEHAFDMASTRLIGFAASGKHLRKAELHVTRGGGPGGRDAWLTVLMEDLVITSVATSGSADGEVEQTVGMEFRSVKFGYRRQRPDGSLDAPATVSWNIATGAVVTAP
;
A
#
# COMPACT_ATOMS: atom_id res chain seq x y z
N MET A 1 -2.03 -17.75 12.18
CA MET A 1 -1.37 -17.68 10.86
C MET A 1 -0.60 -16.37 10.81
N SER A 2 0.69 -16.42 10.67
CA SER A 2 1.49 -15.21 10.45
C SER A 2 1.42 -14.85 8.95
N GLY A 3 0.82 -13.72 8.64
CA GLY A 3 0.93 -13.09 7.33
C GLY A 3 2.13 -12.17 7.31
N HIS A 4 2.76 -12.01 6.16
CA HIS A 4 3.83 -11.06 5.93
C HIS A 4 3.42 -10.07 4.86
N ALA A 5 3.85 -8.83 5.01
CA ALA A 5 3.66 -7.79 4.02
C ALA A 5 5.03 -7.33 3.50
N TYR A 6 5.13 -7.18 2.20
CA TYR A 6 6.35 -6.79 1.50
C TYR A 6 6.07 -5.63 0.55
N LEU A 7 7.01 -4.70 0.46
CA LEU A 7 6.92 -3.55 -0.43
C LEU A 7 8.17 -3.47 -1.30
N THR A 8 7.99 -3.22 -2.59
CA THR A 8 9.11 -2.96 -3.50
C THR A 8 8.93 -1.63 -4.23
N PHE A 9 10.03 -0.92 -4.40
CA PHE A 9 10.20 0.17 -5.35
C PHE A 9 11.06 -0.29 -6.54
N PHE A 10 11.15 -1.59 -6.74
CA PHE A 10 12.03 -2.21 -7.72
C PHE A 10 13.49 -1.77 -7.48
N ASP A 11 14.19 -1.32 -8.51
CA ASP A 11 15.61 -0.93 -8.39
C ASP A 11 15.82 0.42 -7.69
N ASP A 12 14.77 1.21 -7.47
CA ASP A 12 14.90 2.54 -6.86
C ASP A 12 15.28 2.50 -5.38
N ALA A 13 14.72 1.55 -4.62
CA ALA A 13 15.01 1.37 -3.20
C ALA A 13 14.94 -0.12 -2.82
N PRO A 14 15.99 -0.90 -3.06
CA PRO A 14 16.04 -2.30 -2.68
C PRO A 14 16.06 -2.46 -1.15
N GLY A 15 15.23 -3.39 -0.65
CA GLY A 15 15.22 -3.83 0.73
C GLY A 15 16.10 -5.07 0.96
N GLU A 16 15.89 -5.75 2.08
CA GLU A 16 16.73 -6.87 2.53
C GLU A 16 15.96 -8.17 2.75
N SER A 17 14.70 -8.27 2.31
CA SER A 17 13.95 -9.52 2.44
C SER A 17 14.64 -10.66 1.70
N ILE A 18 14.70 -11.82 2.37
CA ILE A 18 15.18 -13.10 1.80
C ILE A 18 14.02 -14.06 1.51
N ALA A 19 12.78 -13.60 1.68
CA ALA A 19 11.61 -14.42 1.44
C ALA A 19 11.51 -14.81 -0.03
N VAL A 20 11.26 -16.08 -0.31
CA VAL A 20 11.15 -16.62 -1.68
C VAL A 20 10.02 -15.91 -2.44
N GLY A 21 10.35 -15.32 -3.57
CA GLY A 21 9.43 -14.51 -4.39
C GLY A 21 9.32 -13.04 -3.98
N HIS A 22 9.99 -12.66 -2.89
CA HIS A 22 10.06 -11.28 -2.40
C HIS A 22 11.49 -10.91 -1.98
N GLU A 23 12.47 -11.54 -2.65
CA GLU A 23 13.89 -11.27 -2.38
C GLU A 23 14.22 -9.81 -2.72
N GLY A 24 14.87 -9.12 -1.80
CA GLY A 24 15.22 -7.70 -1.97
C GLY A 24 14.05 -6.73 -1.80
N TRP A 25 12.91 -7.19 -1.31
CA TRP A 25 11.80 -6.32 -0.93
C TRP A 25 11.97 -5.79 0.49
N ILE A 26 11.24 -4.74 0.82
CA ILE A 26 11.15 -4.22 2.19
C ILE A 26 10.11 -5.06 2.94
N GLU A 27 10.49 -5.68 4.05
CA GLU A 27 9.55 -6.38 4.91
C GLU A 27 8.87 -5.39 5.85
N LEU A 28 7.54 -5.36 5.84
CA LEU A 28 6.76 -4.39 6.60
C LEU A 28 6.34 -4.93 7.96
N LEU A 29 6.45 -4.10 8.99
CA LEU A 29 5.89 -4.36 10.32
C LEU A 29 4.40 -4.00 10.36
N SER A 30 4.02 -2.92 9.70
CA SER A 30 2.63 -2.45 9.58
C SER A 30 2.46 -1.60 8.33
N TRP A 31 1.23 -1.45 7.89
CA TRP A 31 0.86 -0.51 6.85
C TRP A 31 -0.61 -0.11 6.95
N ASN A 32 -0.94 1.06 6.47
CA ASN A 32 -2.32 1.52 6.37
C ASN A 32 -2.52 2.47 5.19
N TRP A 33 -3.71 2.44 4.64
CA TRP A 33 -4.19 3.34 3.62
C TRP A 33 -5.72 3.38 3.65
N GLY A 34 -6.30 4.51 3.30
CA GLY A 34 -7.73 4.65 3.27
C GLY A 34 -8.18 5.79 2.38
N VAL A 35 -9.47 5.83 2.13
CA VAL A 35 -10.15 6.89 1.40
C VAL A 35 -11.38 7.32 2.17
N THR A 36 -11.59 8.61 2.30
CA THR A 36 -12.78 9.20 2.88
C THR A 36 -13.58 9.94 1.81
N ALA A 37 -14.89 9.81 1.85
CA ALA A 37 -15.79 10.60 1.00
C ALA A 37 -16.63 11.50 1.91
N THR A 38 -16.48 12.81 1.79
CA THR A 38 -17.34 13.76 2.48
C THR A 38 -18.67 13.84 1.75
N THR A 39 -19.70 13.28 2.35
CA THR A 39 -21.08 13.55 1.93
C THR A 39 -21.60 14.70 2.78
N SER A 40 -22.07 15.78 2.16
CA SER A 40 -22.90 16.77 2.86
C SER A 40 -24.36 16.28 2.77
N PRO A 41 -24.95 15.70 3.82
CA PRO A 41 -26.35 15.34 3.80
C PRO A 41 -27.15 16.65 3.84
N ARG A 42 -27.66 17.09 2.71
CA ARG A 42 -28.74 18.07 2.67
C ARG A 42 -30.04 17.31 2.75
N ILE A 43 -30.68 17.37 3.91
CA ILE A 43 -32.06 16.97 4.06
C ILE A 43 -32.88 18.13 3.49
N GLY A 44 -33.37 17.98 2.26
CA GLY A 44 -34.33 18.93 1.67
C GLY A 44 -35.70 18.80 2.34
N PRO A 45 -36.57 19.83 2.25
CA PRO A 45 -37.94 19.77 2.74
C PRO A 45 -38.77 18.79 1.90
N GLY A 46 -38.72 17.51 2.26
CA GLY A 46 -39.36 16.40 1.53
C GLY A 46 -38.72 15.06 1.82
N GLY A 47 -37.72 14.98 2.70
CA GLY A 47 -37.12 13.73 3.18
C GLY A 47 -36.29 12.95 2.15
N GLY A 48 -35.97 13.54 1.00
CA GLY A 48 -35.09 12.95 0.01
C GLY A 48 -33.62 13.31 0.26
N PHE A 49 -32.72 12.32 0.16
CA PHE A 49 -31.28 12.59 0.10
C PHE A 49 -30.95 13.24 -1.25
N SER A 50 -30.69 14.54 -1.26
CA SER A 50 -30.05 15.22 -2.38
C SER A 50 -28.68 15.69 -1.93
N GLY A 51 -27.74 14.79 -1.88
CA GLY A 51 -26.34 15.11 -1.61
C GLY A 51 -25.50 14.61 -2.76
N GLY A 52 -24.81 15.49 -3.46
CA GLY A 52 -23.75 15.12 -4.35
C GLY A 52 -22.66 14.39 -3.54
N ALA A 53 -22.16 13.26 -4.04
CA ALA A 53 -20.99 12.62 -3.48
C ALA A 53 -19.84 13.64 -3.46
N GLY A 54 -19.32 13.95 -2.28
CA GLY A 54 -18.13 14.78 -2.16
C GLY A 54 -16.95 14.10 -2.85
N ARG A 55 -15.94 14.90 -3.20
CA ARG A 55 -14.71 14.36 -3.79
C ARG A 55 -14.06 13.40 -2.80
N PRO A 56 -13.72 12.17 -3.22
CA PRO A 56 -13.01 11.24 -2.35
C PRO A 56 -11.61 11.79 -2.06
N ASP A 57 -11.20 11.66 -0.79
CA ASP A 57 -9.92 12.12 -0.28
C ASP A 57 -9.11 10.89 0.17
N PRO A 58 -8.08 10.48 -0.60
CA PRO A 58 -7.21 9.38 -0.21
C PRO A 58 -6.20 9.86 0.84
N SER A 59 -5.94 9.02 1.83
CA SER A 59 -4.82 9.24 2.74
C SER A 59 -3.48 8.92 2.06
N ALA A 60 -2.36 9.37 2.63
CA ALA A 60 -1.07 8.78 2.30
C ALA A 60 -1.08 7.29 2.68
N LEU A 61 -0.40 6.45 1.90
CA LEU A 61 -0.06 5.11 2.36
C LEU A 61 1.11 5.24 3.34
N VAL A 62 0.89 4.78 4.57
CA VAL A 62 1.89 4.83 5.64
C VAL A 62 2.28 3.42 6.02
N TRP A 63 3.57 3.17 6.15
CA TRP A 63 4.09 1.89 6.61
C TRP A 63 5.23 2.06 7.59
N GLU A 64 5.48 1.00 8.32
CA GLU A 64 6.56 0.89 9.29
C GLU A 64 7.42 -0.34 8.94
N HIS A 65 8.72 -0.20 9.00
CA HIS A 65 9.68 -1.29 8.77
C HIS A 65 10.92 -1.11 9.64
N ALA A 66 11.62 -2.20 9.90
CA ALA A 66 12.95 -2.15 10.50
C ALA A 66 13.93 -1.45 9.55
N PHE A 67 14.84 -0.66 10.08
CA PHE A 67 15.81 0.09 9.27
C PHE A 67 16.65 -0.87 8.43
N ASP A 68 16.63 -0.69 7.12
CA ASP A 68 17.26 -1.54 6.11
C ASP A 68 17.98 -0.73 5.01
N MET A 69 18.46 -1.39 3.97
CA MET A 69 19.13 -0.75 2.83
C MET A 69 18.25 0.30 2.12
N ALA A 70 16.93 0.07 2.08
CA ALA A 70 16.01 1.03 1.47
C ALA A 70 15.87 2.31 2.28
N SER A 71 16.07 2.25 3.59
CA SER A 71 15.80 3.34 4.53
C SER A 71 16.55 4.62 4.21
N THR A 72 17.83 4.53 3.84
CA THR A 72 18.65 5.69 3.46
C THR A 72 18.18 6.33 2.16
N ARG A 73 17.73 5.52 1.19
CA ARG A 73 17.18 6.00 -0.08
C ARG A 73 15.83 6.69 0.12
N LEU A 74 14.98 6.14 0.98
CA LEU A 74 13.67 6.73 1.32
C LEU A 74 13.83 8.11 1.97
N ILE A 75 14.81 8.29 2.85
CA ILE A 75 15.17 9.60 3.41
C ILE A 75 15.56 10.57 2.27
N GLY A 76 16.43 10.13 1.36
CA GLY A 76 16.86 10.92 0.21
C GLY A 76 15.70 11.30 -0.72
N PHE A 77 14.76 10.40 -0.97
CA PHE A 77 13.59 10.69 -1.78
C PHE A 77 12.66 11.70 -1.14
N ALA A 78 12.41 11.59 0.17
CA ALA A 78 11.64 12.58 0.91
C ALA A 78 12.30 13.96 0.89
N ALA A 79 13.62 14.01 1.12
CA ALA A 79 14.37 15.27 1.14
C ALA A 79 14.46 15.96 -0.22
N SER A 80 14.52 15.19 -1.31
CA SER A 80 14.64 15.73 -2.67
C SER A 80 13.31 15.93 -3.38
N GLY A 81 12.21 15.36 -2.86
CA GLY A 81 10.91 15.35 -3.54
C GLY A 81 10.93 14.55 -4.85
N LYS A 82 11.80 13.55 -4.95
CA LYS A 82 11.92 12.72 -6.16
C LYS A 82 10.62 11.98 -6.45
N HIS A 83 10.15 12.09 -7.69
CA HIS A 83 9.05 11.27 -8.18
C HIS A 83 9.56 9.87 -8.54
N LEU A 84 8.81 8.87 -8.09
CA LEU A 84 9.05 7.47 -8.37
C LEU A 84 7.95 6.94 -9.29
N ARG A 85 8.31 6.02 -10.17
CA ARG A 85 7.36 5.52 -11.19
C ARG A 85 6.35 4.55 -10.62
N LYS A 86 6.80 3.63 -9.76
CA LYS A 86 6.01 2.47 -9.38
C LYS A 86 6.44 1.91 -8.03
N ALA A 87 5.46 1.45 -7.25
CA ALA A 87 5.67 0.62 -6.08
C ALA A 87 4.62 -0.48 -6.02
N GLU A 88 4.95 -1.59 -5.42
CA GLU A 88 4.06 -2.74 -5.29
C GLU A 88 4.13 -3.31 -3.88
N LEU A 89 2.96 -3.50 -3.26
CA LEU A 89 2.81 -4.08 -1.94
C LEU A 89 2.11 -5.43 -2.07
N HIS A 90 2.71 -6.45 -1.48
CA HIS A 90 2.16 -7.80 -1.40
C HIS A 90 1.89 -8.19 0.04
N VAL A 91 0.73 -8.82 0.29
CA VAL A 91 0.44 -9.49 1.55
C VAL A 91 0.30 -10.98 1.28
N THR A 92 1.13 -11.76 1.97
CA THR A 92 1.15 -13.23 1.86
C THR A 92 0.54 -13.86 3.11
N ARG A 93 0.14 -15.11 3.00
CA ARG A 93 -0.25 -15.94 4.16
C ARG A 93 0.84 -16.96 4.41
N GLY A 94 1.23 -17.16 5.66
CA GLY A 94 2.17 -18.22 6.04
C GLY A 94 1.49 -19.59 6.01
N GLY A 95 2.24 -20.60 5.51
CA GLY A 95 1.87 -22.01 5.58
C GLY A 95 1.13 -22.56 4.36
N GLY A 96 1.61 -23.70 3.85
CA GLY A 96 1.06 -24.44 2.72
C GLY A 96 1.67 -24.08 1.35
N PRO A 97 1.30 -24.83 0.29
CA PRO A 97 1.86 -24.66 -1.05
C PRO A 97 1.63 -23.28 -1.68
N GLY A 98 0.58 -22.57 -1.26
CA GLY A 98 0.27 -21.20 -1.71
C GLY A 98 0.68 -20.09 -0.72
N GLY A 99 1.42 -20.43 0.35
CA GLY A 99 1.80 -19.47 1.39
C GLY A 99 2.77 -18.38 0.94
N ARG A 100 3.39 -18.56 -0.23
CA ARG A 100 4.29 -17.58 -0.87
C ARG A 100 3.56 -16.63 -1.79
N ASP A 101 2.35 -16.97 -2.22
CA ASP A 101 1.59 -16.17 -3.16
C ASP A 101 0.85 -15.05 -2.42
N ALA A 102 0.91 -13.86 -2.99
CA ALA A 102 0.17 -12.73 -2.46
C ALA A 102 -1.34 -12.93 -2.68
N TRP A 103 -2.10 -12.89 -1.60
CA TRP A 103 -3.56 -12.88 -1.65
C TRP A 103 -4.12 -11.46 -1.78
N LEU A 104 -3.33 -10.47 -1.40
CA LEU A 104 -3.62 -9.05 -1.59
C LEU A 104 -2.41 -8.39 -2.25
N THR A 105 -2.66 -7.67 -3.33
CA THR A 105 -1.65 -6.87 -4.04
C THR A 105 -2.14 -5.44 -4.16
N VAL A 106 -1.22 -4.49 -3.99
CA VAL A 106 -1.48 -3.07 -4.19
C VAL A 106 -0.40 -2.53 -5.12
N LEU A 107 -0.81 -2.11 -6.30
CA LEU A 107 0.07 -1.47 -7.27
C LEU A 107 -0.18 0.02 -7.24
N MET A 108 0.87 0.81 -7.08
CA MET A 108 0.84 2.27 -7.01
C MET A 108 1.76 2.84 -8.07
N GLU A 109 1.32 3.89 -8.74
CA GLU A 109 2.08 4.54 -9.81
C GLU A 109 2.11 6.05 -9.65
N ASP A 110 3.17 6.67 -10.16
CA ASP A 110 3.45 8.11 -10.05
C ASP A 110 3.39 8.57 -8.59
N LEU A 111 4.36 8.18 -7.81
CA LEU A 111 4.38 8.37 -6.37
C LEU A 111 5.52 9.28 -5.91
N VAL A 112 5.32 9.84 -4.74
CA VAL A 112 6.31 10.66 -4.02
C VAL A 112 6.30 10.28 -2.54
N ILE A 113 7.48 10.19 -1.96
CA ILE A 113 7.63 10.00 -0.51
C ILE A 113 7.38 11.35 0.18
N THR A 114 6.35 11.41 1.01
CA THR A 114 5.91 12.66 1.65
C THR A 114 6.39 12.83 3.07
N SER A 115 6.71 11.71 3.75
CA SER A 115 7.22 11.75 5.12
C SER A 115 8.11 10.55 5.42
N VAL A 116 9.14 10.78 6.21
CA VAL A 116 10.00 9.74 6.75
C VAL A 116 10.34 10.11 8.19
N ALA A 117 10.01 9.25 9.13
CA ALA A 117 10.38 9.39 10.54
C ALA A 117 11.19 8.16 10.95
N THR A 118 12.35 8.39 11.52
CA THR A 118 13.22 7.33 12.03
C THR A 118 13.25 7.39 13.54
N SER A 119 13.04 6.27 14.20
CA SER A 119 13.08 6.15 15.65
C SER A 119 14.00 5.01 16.07
N GLY A 120 14.69 5.22 17.16
CA GLY A 120 15.57 4.21 17.74
C GLY A 120 15.30 4.06 19.24
N SER A 121 15.54 2.87 19.76
CA SER A 121 15.43 2.54 21.18
C SER A 121 16.80 2.29 21.81
N ALA A 122 16.84 2.27 23.15
CA ALA A 122 18.09 2.11 23.89
C ALA A 122 18.76 0.74 23.71
N ASP A 123 18.02 -0.26 23.25
CA ASP A 123 18.50 -1.61 22.92
C ASP A 123 19.12 -1.69 21.51
N GLY A 124 19.08 -0.60 20.74
CA GLY A 124 19.68 -0.50 19.41
C GLY A 124 18.72 -0.85 18.26
N GLU A 125 17.48 -1.16 18.54
CA GLU A 125 16.46 -1.31 17.49
C GLU A 125 16.15 0.03 16.85
N VAL A 126 16.14 0.06 15.51
CA VAL A 126 15.83 1.25 14.72
C VAL A 126 14.73 0.91 13.72
N GLU A 127 13.70 1.72 13.72
CA GLU A 127 12.54 1.58 12.84
C GLU A 127 12.31 2.86 12.05
N GLN A 128 11.63 2.73 10.94
CA GLN A 128 11.29 3.85 10.09
C GLN A 128 9.80 3.81 9.74
N THR A 129 9.14 4.94 9.89
CA THR A 129 7.75 5.16 9.45
C THR A 129 7.78 6.06 8.22
N VAL A 130 7.20 5.60 7.13
CA VAL A 130 7.24 6.27 5.83
C VAL A 130 5.83 6.48 5.32
N GLY A 131 5.58 7.67 4.79
CA GLY A 131 4.34 8.00 4.09
C GLY A 131 4.60 8.32 2.63
N MET A 132 3.73 7.86 1.75
CA MET A 132 3.77 8.21 0.34
C MET A 132 2.39 8.50 -0.23
N GLU A 133 2.36 9.36 -1.23
CA GLU A 133 1.19 9.65 -2.04
C GLU A 133 1.44 9.21 -3.47
N PHE A 134 0.39 8.86 -4.18
CA PHE A 134 0.46 8.36 -5.54
C PHE A 134 -0.72 8.84 -6.38
N ARG A 135 -0.54 8.82 -7.70
CA ARG A 135 -1.53 9.29 -8.66
C ARG A 135 -2.55 8.21 -9.02
N SER A 136 -2.13 6.95 -9.02
CA SER A 136 -3.03 5.83 -9.28
C SER A 136 -2.73 4.63 -8.39
N VAL A 137 -3.76 3.84 -8.12
CA VAL A 137 -3.68 2.65 -7.29
C VAL A 137 -4.55 1.54 -7.88
N LYS A 138 -4.06 0.31 -7.80
CA LYS A 138 -4.81 -0.89 -8.14
C LYS A 138 -4.70 -1.90 -7.01
N PHE A 139 -5.84 -2.29 -6.44
CA PHE A 139 -5.96 -3.39 -5.51
C PHE A 139 -6.34 -4.66 -6.24
N GLY A 140 -5.71 -5.77 -5.89
CA GLY A 140 -6.09 -7.11 -6.33
C GLY A 140 -6.25 -8.01 -5.11
N TYR A 141 -7.42 -8.62 -4.97
CA TYR A 141 -7.73 -9.57 -3.91
C TYR A 141 -7.98 -10.95 -4.48
N ARG A 142 -7.34 -11.98 -3.93
CA ARG A 142 -7.52 -13.38 -4.31
C ARG A 142 -8.02 -14.18 -3.11
N ARG A 143 -9.21 -14.74 -3.24
CA ARG A 143 -9.75 -15.61 -2.22
C ARG A 143 -8.97 -16.93 -2.18
N GLN A 144 -8.64 -17.39 -0.99
CA GLN A 144 -8.05 -18.70 -0.81
C GLN A 144 -9.12 -19.78 -0.72
N ARG A 145 -8.96 -20.83 -1.51
CA ARG A 145 -9.80 -22.02 -1.47
C ARG A 145 -9.43 -22.94 -0.31
N PRO A 146 -10.32 -23.89 0.07
CA PRO A 146 -10.01 -24.87 1.11
C PRO A 146 -8.78 -25.73 0.83
N ASP A 147 -8.42 -25.93 -0.44
CA ASP A 147 -7.22 -26.67 -0.87
C ASP A 147 -5.94 -25.84 -0.82
N GLY A 148 -6.02 -24.58 -0.41
CA GLY A 148 -4.90 -23.64 -0.32
C GLY A 148 -4.59 -22.88 -1.60
N SER A 149 -5.21 -23.21 -2.73
CA SER A 149 -5.05 -22.47 -3.98
C SER A 149 -5.74 -21.09 -3.92
N LEU A 150 -5.31 -20.17 -4.77
CA LEU A 150 -5.89 -18.84 -4.87
C LEU A 150 -6.79 -18.71 -6.11
N ASP A 151 -7.93 -18.05 -5.95
CA ASP A 151 -8.82 -17.69 -7.06
C ASP A 151 -8.19 -16.63 -7.97
N ALA A 152 -8.82 -16.40 -9.11
CA ALA A 152 -8.55 -15.22 -9.93
C ALA A 152 -8.77 -13.94 -9.10
N PRO A 153 -7.99 -12.87 -9.33
CA PRO A 153 -8.09 -11.66 -8.55
C PRO A 153 -9.36 -10.85 -8.88
N ALA A 154 -10.10 -10.45 -7.86
CA ALA A 154 -11.02 -9.32 -7.97
C ALA A 154 -10.21 -8.03 -7.84
N THR A 155 -10.42 -7.09 -8.74
CA THR A 155 -9.59 -5.87 -8.81
C THR A 155 -10.41 -4.58 -8.78
N VAL A 156 -9.81 -3.55 -8.22
CA VAL A 156 -10.26 -2.17 -8.35
C VAL A 156 -9.06 -1.31 -8.71
N SER A 157 -9.22 -0.48 -9.74
CA SER A 157 -8.22 0.52 -10.14
C SER A 157 -8.82 1.91 -9.99
N TRP A 158 -8.07 2.81 -9.42
CA TRP A 158 -8.46 4.21 -9.26
C TRP A 158 -7.35 5.14 -9.71
N ASN A 159 -7.66 5.98 -10.68
CA ASN A 159 -6.81 7.11 -11.03
C ASN A 159 -7.26 8.32 -10.21
N ILE A 160 -6.49 8.66 -9.19
CA ILE A 160 -6.83 9.71 -8.23
C ILE A 160 -6.84 11.09 -8.90
N ALA A 161 -5.96 11.30 -9.88
CA ALA A 161 -5.87 12.58 -10.60
C ALA A 161 -7.09 12.85 -11.48
N THR A 162 -7.62 11.82 -12.15
CA THR A 162 -8.78 11.96 -13.05
C THR A 162 -10.11 11.58 -12.40
N GLY A 163 -10.07 10.85 -11.28
CA GLY A 163 -11.24 10.29 -10.61
C GLY A 163 -11.80 9.03 -11.26
N ALA A 164 -11.16 8.49 -12.29
CA ALA A 164 -11.63 7.28 -12.98
C ALA A 164 -11.46 6.04 -12.11
N VAL A 165 -12.52 5.26 -11.94
CA VAL A 165 -12.55 4.01 -11.18
C VAL A 165 -12.99 2.87 -12.10
N VAL A 166 -12.25 1.76 -12.07
CA VAL A 166 -12.57 0.52 -12.79
C VAL A 166 -12.55 -0.64 -11.83
N THR A 167 -13.62 -1.40 -11.78
CA THR A 167 -13.72 -2.65 -10.98
C THR A 167 -13.86 -3.84 -11.90
N ALA A 168 -13.23 -4.95 -11.55
CA ALA A 168 -13.36 -6.23 -12.22
C ALA A 168 -13.47 -7.36 -11.18
N PRO A 169 -14.37 -8.35 -11.41
CA PRO A 169 -14.55 -9.48 -10.53
C PRO A 169 -13.35 -10.43 -10.55
#